data_728b9b2b34bd79e41e8383ebcf56543c
#
_entry.id   728b9b2b34bd79e41e8383ebcf56543c
#
_cell.length_a   1.000
_cell.length_b   1.000
_cell.length_c   1.000
_cell.angle_alpha   90.00
_cell.angle_beta   90.00
_cell.angle_gamma   90.00
#
_symmetry.space_group_name_H-M   'P 1'
#
loop_
_entity.id
_entity.type
_entity.pdbx_description
1 polymer ?
#
loop_
_entity_poly.entity_id
_entity_poly.type
_entity_poly.pdbx_seq_one_letter_code
_entity_poly.pdbx_strand_id
1 'polypeptide(L)'
;AATAVADGQTVACVTGATGFLGQELVAQLLEKGYAVRGTVRSATGKNAKRLTDMADDLLNKGKFLTLIEADLLGGEAGFAPCVAGADVLFHTASPFKSTGIDDPQRQLIAPAVEGTEAATKAAIASGSVKKIVLTSSIAATMGGFGDKDGCFDETDWNWSSEAKVHDVAMDAYR
;
A
#
# COMPACT_ATOMS: atom_id res chain seq x y z
N ALA A 1 -19.42 0.47 7.47
CA ALA A 1 -19.47 0.93 8.87
C ALA A 1 -18.28 1.85 9.11
N ALA A 2 -18.45 2.89 9.93
CA ALA A 2 -17.33 3.76 10.31
C ALA A 2 -16.41 3.00 11.28
N THR A 3 -15.10 3.22 11.16
CA THR A 3 -14.13 2.69 12.13
C THR A 3 -14.45 3.28 13.49
N ALA A 4 -14.54 2.44 14.51
CA ALA A 4 -14.61 2.95 15.88
C ALA A 4 -13.27 3.59 16.21
N VAL A 5 -13.28 4.86 16.56
CA VAL A 5 -12.09 5.63 16.95
C VAL A 5 -12.32 6.14 18.36
N ALA A 6 -11.44 5.78 19.27
CA ALA A 6 -11.46 6.33 20.63
C ALA A 6 -10.85 7.74 20.64
N ASP A 7 -11.20 8.53 21.64
CA ASP A 7 -10.64 9.88 21.80
C ASP A 7 -9.10 9.83 21.87
N GLY A 8 -8.45 10.61 21.00
CA GLY A 8 -6.99 10.64 20.92
C GLY A 8 -6.33 9.43 20.22
N GLN A 9 -7.11 8.50 19.68
CA GLN A 9 -6.57 7.34 18.99
C GLN A 9 -6.08 7.72 17.58
N THR A 10 -4.85 7.33 17.25
CA THR A 10 -4.27 7.54 15.90
C THR A 10 -4.95 6.63 14.89
N VAL A 11 -5.33 7.20 13.75
CA VAL A 11 -5.95 6.48 12.64
C VAL A 11 -4.95 6.24 11.53
N ALA A 12 -4.76 4.97 11.16
CA ALA A 12 -3.90 4.56 10.06
C ALA A 12 -4.72 4.05 8.86
N CYS A 13 -4.41 4.57 7.68
CA CYS A 13 -4.86 3.98 6.42
C CYS A 13 -3.77 3.03 5.90
N VAL A 14 -4.13 1.78 5.58
CA VAL A 14 -3.22 0.78 5.01
C VAL A 14 -3.77 0.33 3.66
N THR A 15 -3.08 0.63 2.57
CA THR A 15 -3.49 0.10 1.26
C THR A 15 -3.01 -1.32 1.08
N GLY A 16 -3.83 -2.16 0.43
CA GLY A 16 -3.48 -3.56 0.22
C GLY A 16 -3.44 -4.38 1.50
N ALA A 17 -4.34 -4.09 2.44
CA ALA A 17 -4.37 -4.67 3.79
C ALA A 17 -4.42 -6.21 3.85
N THR A 18 -4.88 -6.87 2.79
CA THR A 18 -4.92 -8.35 2.70
C THR A 18 -3.69 -8.95 2.03
N GLY A 19 -2.71 -8.12 1.61
CA GLY A 19 -1.43 -8.58 1.08
C GLY A 19 -0.53 -9.15 2.18
N PHE A 20 0.57 -9.80 1.77
CA PHE A 20 1.52 -10.42 2.70
C PHE A 20 2.04 -9.43 3.76
N LEU A 21 2.57 -8.29 3.30
CA LEU A 21 3.03 -7.22 4.20
C LEU A 21 1.86 -6.51 4.89
N GLY A 22 0.78 -6.24 4.14
CA GLY A 22 -0.34 -5.44 4.63
C GLY A 22 -1.05 -6.06 5.83
N GLN A 23 -1.28 -7.39 5.84
CA GLN A 23 -1.93 -8.07 6.96
C GLN A 23 -1.09 -8.04 8.25
N GLU A 24 0.21 -8.21 8.13
CA GLU A 24 1.14 -8.12 9.27
C GLU A 24 1.19 -6.68 9.83
N LEU A 25 1.26 -5.70 8.94
CA LEU A 25 1.22 -4.30 9.34
C LEU A 25 -0.09 -3.94 10.06
N VAL A 26 -1.24 -4.42 9.55
CA VAL A 26 -2.54 -4.24 10.22
C VAL A 26 -2.53 -4.84 11.61
N ALA A 27 -2.01 -6.07 11.77
CA ALA A 27 -1.92 -6.72 13.07
C ALA A 27 -1.10 -5.88 14.05
N GLN A 28 0.09 -5.48 13.68
CA GLN A 28 0.97 -4.67 14.53
C GLN A 28 0.39 -3.29 14.86
N LEU A 29 -0.30 -2.64 13.94
CA LEU A 29 -0.95 -1.36 14.19
C LEU A 29 -2.10 -1.51 15.21
N LEU A 30 -2.92 -2.55 15.05
CA LEU A 30 -3.99 -2.86 16.01
C LEU A 30 -3.44 -3.18 17.41
N GLU A 31 -2.38 -3.97 17.49
CA GLU A 31 -1.68 -4.26 18.76
C GLU A 31 -1.18 -2.98 19.45
N LYS A 32 -0.63 -2.07 18.66
CA LYS A 32 -0.16 -0.75 19.14
C LYS A 32 -1.29 0.24 19.46
N GLY A 33 -2.55 -0.17 19.28
CA GLY A 33 -3.71 0.64 19.64
C GLY A 33 -4.18 1.62 18.56
N TYR A 34 -3.74 1.48 17.32
CA TYR A 34 -4.25 2.29 16.21
C TYR A 34 -5.68 1.85 15.84
N ALA A 35 -6.49 2.79 15.34
CA ALA A 35 -7.64 2.46 14.53
C ALA A 35 -7.17 2.31 13.07
N VAL A 36 -7.52 1.20 12.42
CA VAL A 36 -6.99 0.88 11.09
C VAL A 36 -8.10 0.86 10.05
N ARG A 37 -7.88 1.56 8.96
CA ARG A 37 -8.66 1.45 7.72
C ARG A 37 -7.82 0.76 6.68
N GLY A 38 -8.23 -0.46 6.31
CA GLY A 38 -7.52 -1.27 5.32
C GLY A 38 -8.20 -1.24 3.96
N THR A 39 -7.50 -0.86 2.88
CA THR A 39 -8.09 -1.05 1.55
C THR A 39 -7.92 -2.47 1.07
N VAL A 40 -8.98 -2.98 0.46
CA VAL A 40 -9.06 -4.33 -0.11
C VAL A 40 -9.78 -4.28 -1.46
N ARG A 41 -9.50 -5.21 -2.37
CA ARG A 41 -10.22 -5.29 -3.65
C ARG A 41 -11.65 -5.81 -3.49
N SER A 42 -11.90 -6.59 -2.45
CA SER A 42 -13.24 -7.07 -2.11
C SER A 42 -13.34 -7.27 -0.59
N ALA A 43 -14.29 -6.58 0.05
CA ALA A 43 -14.53 -6.68 1.48
C ALA A 43 -15.21 -8.00 1.90
N THR A 44 -15.82 -8.70 0.96
CA THR A 44 -16.46 -10.01 1.18
C THR A 44 -15.59 -11.18 0.77
N GLY A 45 -14.39 -10.90 0.26
CA GLY A 45 -13.45 -11.93 -0.21
C GLY A 45 -12.84 -12.75 0.94
N LYS A 46 -12.39 -13.97 0.64
CA LYS A 46 -11.77 -14.88 1.62
C LYS A 46 -10.63 -14.24 2.42
N ASN A 47 -9.78 -13.44 1.76
CA ASN A 47 -8.66 -12.80 2.43
C ASN A 47 -9.11 -11.65 3.35
N ALA A 48 -10.18 -10.94 2.97
CA ALA A 48 -10.78 -9.92 3.81
C ALA A 48 -11.36 -10.54 5.09
N LYS A 49 -12.13 -11.65 4.92
CA LYS A 49 -12.66 -12.39 6.07
C LYS A 49 -11.55 -12.88 7.00
N ARG A 50 -10.47 -13.46 6.45
CA ARG A 50 -9.33 -13.91 7.26
C ARG A 50 -8.69 -12.78 8.06
N LEU A 51 -8.59 -11.58 7.47
CA LEU A 51 -8.04 -10.42 8.15
C LEU A 51 -8.94 -9.93 9.29
N THR A 52 -10.26 -9.92 9.07
CA THR A 52 -11.22 -9.59 10.14
C THR A 52 -11.24 -10.62 11.24
N ASP A 53 -11.25 -11.90 10.90
CA ASP A 53 -11.20 -13.00 11.90
C ASP A 53 -9.92 -12.87 12.75
N MET A 54 -8.78 -12.58 12.15
CA MET A 54 -7.52 -12.33 12.88
C MET A 54 -7.65 -11.14 13.84
N ALA A 55 -8.24 -10.04 13.40
CA ALA A 55 -8.42 -8.87 14.26
C ALA A 55 -9.39 -9.12 15.43
N ASP A 56 -10.44 -9.91 15.20
CA ASP A 56 -11.43 -10.26 16.23
C ASP A 56 -10.90 -11.34 17.18
N ASP A 57 -10.45 -12.46 16.63
CA ASP A 57 -10.18 -13.68 17.40
C ASP A 57 -8.82 -13.62 18.12
N LEU A 58 -7.78 -13.09 17.46
CA LEU A 58 -6.42 -13.08 18.01
C LEU A 58 -6.13 -11.81 18.81
N LEU A 59 -6.63 -10.67 18.39
CA LEU A 59 -6.30 -9.38 18.96
C LEU A 59 -7.44 -8.75 19.75
N ASN A 60 -8.66 -9.29 19.64
CA ASN A 60 -9.87 -8.66 20.18
C ASN A 60 -10.00 -7.17 19.82
N LYS A 61 -9.59 -6.83 18.60
CA LYS A 61 -9.48 -5.46 18.09
C LYS A 61 -10.29 -5.23 16.81
N GLY A 62 -11.16 -6.16 16.40
CA GLY A 62 -11.92 -6.07 15.15
C GLY A 62 -12.74 -4.80 15.03
N LYS A 63 -13.26 -4.27 16.12
CA LYS A 63 -13.98 -2.99 16.13
C LYS A 63 -13.13 -1.79 15.68
N PHE A 64 -11.81 -1.89 15.74
CA PHE A 64 -10.88 -0.86 15.31
C PHE A 64 -10.35 -1.10 13.90
N LEU A 65 -10.80 -2.16 13.23
CA LEU A 65 -10.50 -2.44 11.83
C LEU A 65 -11.73 -2.19 10.96
N THR A 66 -11.56 -1.37 9.92
CA THR A 66 -12.56 -1.20 8.86
C THR A 66 -11.93 -1.51 7.53
N LEU A 67 -12.57 -2.38 6.74
CA LEU A 67 -12.15 -2.67 5.37
C LEU A 67 -12.94 -1.78 4.39
N ILE A 68 -12.21 -1.20 3.44
CA ILE A 68 -12.72 -0.29 2.43
C ILE A 68 -12.36 -0.84 1.07
N GLU A 69 -13.34 -1.00 0.19
CA GLU A 69 -13.07 -1.46 -1.17
C GLU A 69 -12.39 -0.36 -1.97
N ALA A 70 -11.21 -0.67 -2.51
CA ALA A 70 -10.47 0.21 -3.40
C ALA A 70 -9.57 -0.62 -4.34
N ASP A 71 -9.43 -0.13 -5.55
CA ASP A 71 -8.50 -0.64 -6.55
C ASP A 71 -7.44 0.39 -6.86
N LEU A 72 -6.23 -0.05 -7.21
CA LEU A 72 -5.11 0.84 -7.56
C LEU A 72 -5.44 1.77 -8.74
N LEU A 73 -6.23 1.28 -9.69
CA LEU A 73 -6.69 2.04 -10.85
C LEU A 73 -8.02 2.79 -10.61
N GLY A 74 -8.53 2.79 -9.38
CA GLY A 74 -9.77 3.48 -8.99
C GLY A 74 -9.62 4.99 -8.80
N GLY A 75 -8.42 5.53 -8.99
CA GLY A 75 -8.14 6.96 -8.81
C GLY A 75 -8.26 7.44 -7.36
N GLU A 76 -8.14 8.74 -7.16
CA GLU A 76 -8.17 9.38 -5.84
C GLU A 76 -9.46 9.10 -5.06
N ALA A 77 -10.60 9.09 -5.76
CA ALA A 77 -11.91 8.84 -5.17
C ALA A 77 -12.01 7.45 -4.49
N GLY A 78 -11.28 6.45 -5.02
CA GLY A 78 -11.22 5.11 -4.43
C GLY A 78 -10.51 5.09 -3.09
N PHE A 79 -9.50 5.93 -2.89
CA PHE A 79 -8.73 6.00 -1.65
C PHE A 79 -9.28 7.03 -0.64
N ALA A 80 -10.06 7.99 -1.08
CA ALA A 80 -10.58 9.06 -0.24
C ALA A 80 -11.27 8.55 1.05
N PRO A 81 -12.11 7.49 1.04
CA PRO A 81 -12.73 7.00 2.28
C PRO A 81 -11.71 6.42 3.29
N CYS A 82 -10.57 5.90 2.81
CA CYS A 82 -9.53 5.36 3.68
C CYS A 82 -8.77 6.47 4.41
N VAL A 83 -8.43 7.53 3.69
CA VAL A 83 -7.56 8.61 4.20
C VAL A 83 -8.32 9.71 4.93
N ALA A 84 -9.64 9.83 4.75
CA ALA A 84 -10.45 10.88 5.39
C ALA A 84 -10.34 10.83 6.92
N GLY A 85 -9.71 11.84 7.54
CA GLY A 85 -9.47 11.87 8.99
C GLY A 85 -8.42 10.86 9.48
N ALA A 86 -7.63 10.26 8.58
CA ALA A 86 -6.48 9.46 8.96
C ALA A 86 -5.28 10.35 9.29
N ASP A 87 -4.43 9.90 10.23
CA ASP A 87 -3.18 10.58 10.59
C ASP A 87 -2.00 10.12 9.73
N VAL A 88 -2.03 8.85 9.30
CA VAL A 88 -0.94 8.26 8.53
C VAL A 88 -1.48 7.34 7.43
N LEU A 89 -0.85 7.43 6.25
CA LEU A 89 -1.04 6.50 5.14
C LEU A 89 0.17 5.56 5.06
N PHE A 90 -0.07 4.26 5.14
CA PHE A 90 0.88 3.21 4.76
C PHE A 90 0.46 2.66 3.39
N HIS A 91 1.23 3.00 2.37
CA HIS A 91 0.97 2.50 1.02
C HIS A 91 1.79 1.24 0.76
N THR A 92 1.13 0.07 0.90
CA THR A 92 1.75 -1.25 0.67
C THR A 92 1.16 -1.96 -0.55
N ALA A 93 0.11 -1.39 -1.14
CA ALA A 93 -0.50 -1.95 -2.34
C ALA A 93 0.41 -1.71 -3.55
N SER A 94 0.79 -2.79 -4.20
CA SER A 94 1.49 -2.76 -5.49
C SER A 94 1.15 -4.03 -6.26
N PRO A 95 1.10 -3.99 -7.60
CA PRO A 95 0.99 -5.23 -8.36
C PRO A 95 2.29 -6.03 -8.21
N PHE A 96 2.16 -7.29 -7.85
CA PHE A 96 3.30 -8.21 -7.79
C PHE A 96 2.96 -9.48 -8.55
N LYS A 97 3.53 -9.63 -9.74
CA LYS A 97 3.43 -10.81 -10.59
C LYS A 97 4.80 -11.15 -11.14
N SER A 98 5.17 -12.42 -11.09
CA SER A 98 6.41 -12.96 -11.68
C SER A 98 6.17 -13.74 -12.97
N THR A 99 4.92 -14.11 -13.27
CA THR A 99 4.54 -14.91 -14.42
C THR A 99 3.17 -14.50 -14.95
N GLY A 100 2.86 -14.85 -16.21
CA GLY A 100 1.57 -14.50 -16.83
C GLY A 100 1.39 -13.01 -17.07
N ILE A 101 2.47 -12.35 -17.48
CA ILE A 101 2.49 -10.92 -17.82
C ILE A 101 2.47 -10.82 -19.34
N ASP A 102 1.29 -10.55 -19.88
CA ASP A 102 1.12 -10.37 -21.33
C ASP A 102 1.23 -8.90 -21.74
N ASP A 103 0.88 -7.99 -20.83
CA ASP A 103 0.96 -6.54 -21.01
C ASP A 103 1.53 -5.91 -19.72
N PRO A 104 2.85 -5.73 -19.65
CA PRO A 104 3.53 -5.16 -18.49
C PRO A 104 3.06 -3.75 -18.14
N GLN A 105 2.82 -2.92 -19.17
CA GLN A 105 2.36 -1.55 -18.96
C GLN A 105 1.03 -1.53 -18.20
N ARG A 106 0.09 -2.36 -18.62
CA ARG A 106 -1.25 -2.39 -18.05
C ARG A 106 -1.35 -3.20 -16.77
N GLN A 107 -0.53 -4.24 -16.63
CA GLN A 107 -0.64 -5.19 -15.51
C GLN A 107 0.28 -4.86 -14.34
N LEU A 108 1.35 -4.08 -14.56
CA LEU A 108 2.35 -3.74 -13.55
C LEU A 108 2.58 -2.23 -13.45
N ILE A 109 3.00 -1.57 -14.54
CA ILE A 109 3.46 -0.17 -14.48
C ILE A 109 2.31 0.77 -14.14
N ALA A 110 1.23 0.75 -14.91
CA ALA A 110 0.10 1.64 -14.67
C ALA A 110 -0.49 1.47 -13.25
N PRO A 111 -0.79 0.24 -12.76
CA PRO A 111 -1.29 0.10 -11.39
C PRO A 111 -0.27 0.53 -10.32
N ALA A 112 1.03 0.35 -10.55
CA ALA A 112 2.04 0.79 -9.59
C ALA A 112 2.14 2.32 -9.53
N VAL A 113 2.25 2.98 -10.68
CA VAL A 113 2.44 4.43 -10.78
C VAL A 113 1.15 5.17 -10.44
N GLU A 114 0.08 4.90 -11.18
CA GLU A 114 -1.20 5.59 -11.03
C GLU A 114 -1.83 5.34 -9.65
N GLY A 115 -1.70 4.10 -9.14
CA GLY A 115 -2.19 3.74 -7.81
C GLY A 115 -1.46 4.46 -6.70
N THR A 116 -0.13 4.58 -6.80
CA THR A 116 0.68 5.33 -5.84
C THR A 116 0.36 6.82 -5.89
N GLU A 117 0.26 7.39 -7.09
CA GLU A 117 -0.14 8.80 -7.26
C GLU A 117 -1.54 9.06 -6.69
N ALA A 118 -2.52 8.21 -7.01
CA ALA A 118 -3.89 8.35 -6.55
C ALA A 118 -3.99 8.29 -5.02
N ALA A 119 -3.33 7.31 -4.39
CA ALA A 119 -3.32 7.18 -2.93
C ALA A 119 -2.65 8.38 -2.25
N THR A 120 -1.53 8.85 -2.81
CA THR A 120 -0.79 10.01 -2.29
C THR A 120 -1.58 11.30 -2.45
N LYS A 121 -2.17 11.54 -3.63
CA LYS A 121 -3.03 12.71 -3.89
C LYS A 121 -4.25 12.72 -2.97
N ALA A 122 -4.92 11.58 -2.79
CA ALA A 122 -6.03 11.45 -1.85
C ALA A 122 -5.61 11.77 -0.41
N ALA A 123 -4.43 11.30 0.03
CA ALA A 123 -3.90 11.60 1.35
C ALA A 123 -3.63 13.10 1.54
N ILE A 124 -3.01 13.75 0.56
CA ILE A 124 -2.75 15.20 0.59
C ILE A 124 -4.08 15.97 0.60
N ALA A 125 -5.02 15.62 -0.28
CA ALA A 125 -6.32 16.28 -0.38
C ALA A 125 -7.18 16.10 0.89
N SER A 126 -6.97 15.04 1.67
CA SER A 126 -7.68 14.83 2.94
C SER A 126 -7.41 15.91 3.98
N GLY A 127 -6.26 16.59 3.91
CA GLY A 127 -5.80 17.59 4.87
C GLY A 127 -5.52 17.05 6.28
N SER A 128 -5.82 15.77 6.56
CA SER A 128 -5.65 15.14 7.87
C SER A 128 -4.37 14.28 7.98
N VAL A 129 -3.93 13.70 6.87
CA VAL A 129 -2.75 12.83 6.84
C VAL A 129 -1.48 13.63 7.06
N LYS A 130 -0.75 13.33 8.13
CA LYS A 130 0.49 14.00 8.53
C LYS A 130 1.74 13.28 8.02
N LYS A 131 1.62 11.99 7.69
CA LYS A 131 2.73 11.15 7.25
C LYS A 131 2.28 10.12 6.22
N ILE A 132 3.09 9.98 5.18
CA ILE A 132 2.95 8.92 4.17
C ILE A 132 4.16 8.01 4.27
N VAL A 133 3.93 6.71 4.38
CA VAL A 133 4.96 5.67 4.38
C VAL A 133 4.73 4.81 3.13
N LEU A 134 5.61 4.95 2.15
CA LEU A 134 5.55 4.20 0.91
C LEU A 134 6.46 2.98 1.00
N THR A 135 5.92 1.79 0.76
CA THR A 135 6.72 0.58 0.58
C THR A 135 7.39 0.61 -0.78
N SER A 136 8.68 0.84 -0.78
CA SER A 136 9.52 0.82 -1.97
C SER A 136 10.08 -0.59 -2.23
N SER A 137 11.04 -0.71 -3.11
CA SER A 137 11.70 -1.95 -3.46
C SER A 137 13.22 -1.76 -3.54
N ILE A 138 13.96 -2.81 -3.27
CA ILE A 138 15.40 -2.88 -3.58
C ILE A 138 15.66 -2.55 -5.06
N ALA A 139 14.73 -2.90 -5.96
CA ALA A 139 14.82 -2.57 -7.37
C ALA A 139 14.80 -1.06 -7.66
N ALA A 140 14.30 -0.25 -6.73
CA ALA A 140 14.32 1.21 -6.88
C ALA A 140 15.69 1.83 -6.61
N THR A 141 16.60 1.12 -5.95
CA THR A 141 17.96 1.56 -5.63
C THR A 141 19.00 0.84 -6.48
N MET A 142 18.79 -0.46 -6.76
CA MET A 142 19.73 -1.28 -7.52
C MET A 142 19.40 -1.25 -9.00
N GLY A 143 20.11 -0.43 -9.77
CA GLY A 143 20.09 -0.47 -11.23
C GLY A 143 21.00 -1.58 -11.72
N GLY A 144 20.48 -2.66 -12.26
CA GLY A 144 21.31 -3.79 -12.71
C GLY A 144 22.16 -4.42 -11.58
N PHE A 145 22.15 -5.71 -11.44
CA PHE A 145 22.95 -6.36 -10.42
C PHE A 145 24.45 -6.16 -10.72
N GLY A 146 25.12 -5.29 -9.96
CA GLY A 146 26.56 -5.22 -9.96
C GLY A 146 27.21 -3.91 -10.41
N ASP A 147 26.46 -2.84 -10.60
CA ASP A 147 27.01 -1.57 -11.13
C ASP A 147 27.68 -0.68 -10.07
N LYS A 148 27.68 -1.08 -8.80
CA LYS A 148 28.31 -0.30 -7.72
C LYS A 148 29.21 -1.18 -6.85
N ASP A 149 30.47 -0.77 -6.69
CA ASP A 149 31.35 -1.30 -5.67
C ASP A 149 30.98 -0.71 -4.31
N GLY A 150 30.46 -1.55 -3.40
CA GLY A 150 30.12 -1.14 -2.04
C GLY A 150 28.65 -1.34 -1.67
N CYS A 151 28.21 -0.69 -0.59
CA CYS A 151 26.83 -0.76 -0.12
C CYS A 151 25.95 0.30 -0.81
N PHE A 152 24.71 -0.07 -1.09
CA PHE A 152 23.68 0.88 -1.51
C PHE A 152 23.11 1.60 -0.28
N ASP A 153 22.80 2.89 -0.45
CA ASP A 153 22.20 3.73 0.58
C ASP A 153 21.03 4.58 0.01
N GLU A 154 20.48 5.47 0.83
CA GLU A 154 19.32 6.29 0.47
C GLU A 154 19.59 7.33 -0.63
N THR A 155 20.83 7.52 -1.04
CA THR A 155 21.19 8.40 -2.16
C THR A 155 21.22 7.65 -3.49
N ASP A 156 21.17 6.32 -3.45
CA ASP A 156 21.21 5.47 -4.63
C ASP A 156 19.82 5.31 -5.24
N TRP A 157 19.72 5.57 -6.51
CA TRP A 157 18.50 5.36 -7.30
C TRP A 157 18.79 4.60 -8.57
N ASN A 158 17.84 3.75 -8.96
CA ASN A 158 17.92 2.98 -10.21
C ASN A 158 17.64 3.86 -11.43
N TRP A 159 18.58 4.74 -11.76
CA TRP A 159 18.49 5.59 -12.96
C TRP A 159 18.64 4.81 -14.28
N SER A 160 19.28 3.64 -14.24
CA SER A 160 19.47 2.82 -15.43
C SER A 160 18.18 2.25 -16.00
N SER A 161 17.16 2.06 -15.17
CA SER A 161 15.84 1.63 -15.62
C SER A 161 15.09 2.71 -16.39
N GLU A 162 15.42 3.99 -16.20
CA GLU A 162 14.73 5.09 -16.90
C GLU A 162 14.84 5.01 -18.42
N ALA A 163 16.02 4.66 -18.90
CA ALA A 163 16.26 4.49 -20.32
C ALA A 163 15.59 3.24 -20.92
N LYS A 164 15.18 2.29 -20.08
CA LYS A 164 14.66 0.97 -20.49
C LYS A 164 13.15 0.79 -20.27
N VAL A 165 12.46 1.79 -19.75
CA VAL A 165 11.01 1.71 -19.43
C VAL A 165 10.15 1.28 -20.63
N HIS A 166 10.63 1.51 -21.84
CA HIS A 166 9.91 1.12 -23.07
C HIS A 166 10.14 -0.34 -23.47
N ASP A 167 11.13 -1.02 -22.91
CA ASP A 167 11.58 -2.32 -23.44
C ASP A 167 11.34 -3.52 -22.52
N VAL A 168 11.17 -3.34 -21.19
CA VAL A 168 11.16 -4.51 -20.29
C VAL A 168 10.19 -4.37 -19.10
N ALA A 169 9.44 -5.44 -18.86
CA ALA A 169 8.47 -5.59 -17.77
C ALA A 169 9.05 -5.48 -16.34
N MET A 170 10.36 -5.57 -16.18
CA MET A 170 11.01 -5.51 -14.88
C MET A 170 11.25 -4.09 -14.37
N ASP A 171 11.07 -3.08 -15.22
CA ASP A 171 11.26 -1.67 -14.87
C ASP A 171 10.02 -1.05 -14.18
N ALA A 172 9.00 -1.84 -13.88
CA ALA A 172 7.76 -1.40 -13.24
C ALA A 172 7.91 -0.99 -11.77
N TYR A 173 9.09 -1.06 -11.20
CA TYR A 173 9.32 -0.83 -9.77
C TYR A 173 10.10 0.45 -9.46
N ARG A 174 9.87 1.47 -10.26
CA ARG A 174 10.35 2.81 -9.94
C ARG A 174 9.53 3.51 -8.91
#